data_4bbbcb2d90abcc1900d3dbdac0e7fc6c
#
_entry.id   4bbbcb2d90abcc1900d3dbdac0e7fc6c
#
_cell.length_a   1.000
_cell.length_b   1.000
_cell.length_c   1.000
_cell.angle_alpha   90.00
_cell.angle_beta   90.00
_cell.angle_gamma   90.00
#
_symmetry.space_group_name_H-M   'P 1'
#
loop_
_entity.id
_entity.type
_entity.pdbx_description
1 polymer ?
#
loop_
_entity_poly.entity_id
_entity_poly.type
_entity_poly.pdbx_seq_one_letter_code
_entity_poly.pdbx_strand_id
1 'polypeptide(L)'
;WYSDNDYAFGFPIPNGAIILPDPGDLSQSYVIYCFAEDDVRVGTFTVFKWLSAKIKHHKDDTFDLIYKDIPFGAENVEFQYPIKAVRHANGRDWWLYSFIRNTESYQLTLLDPTGLHDKGLVNPGLHIPNGAGLATISPQGNYLAIGFAIWGNDDQHVFFFDIDRCSGALAFKDSFSLATQLWPGFGFSASEKFLYTSSEYNYLWQFDMDANDIGASRVLVGEYDGF
;
A
#
# COMPACT_ATOMS: atom_id res chain seq x y z
N TRP A 1 -0.34 -15.47 15.52
CA TRP A 1 0.37 -14.50 16.38
C TRP A 1 1.72 -15.13 16.67
N TYR A 2 2.81 -14.41 16.57
CA TYR A 2 4.16 -14.92 16.84
C TYR A 2 4.21 -15.58 18.21
N SER A 3 4.42 -16.87 18.21
CA SER A 3 4.88 -17.59 19.40
C SER A 3 6.40 -17.48 19.43
N ASP A 4 6.89 -16.92 20.50
CA ASP A 4 8.24 -17.07 20.98
C ASP A 4 9.40 -16.66 20.07
N ASN A 5 9.86 -15.51 20.30
CA ASN A 5 11.17 -14.92 20.06
C ASN A 5 11.25 -13.78 19.05
N ASP A 6 11.63 -12.65 19.59
CA ASP A 6 12.55 -11.67 19.06
C ASP A 6 12.02 -10.48 18.24
N TYR A 7 10.73 -10.31 18.04
CA TYR A 7 10.26 -9.02 17.52
C TYR A 7 9.68 -8.13 18.62
N ALA A 8 10.57 -7.61 19.48
CA ALA A 8 10.22 -6.63 20.51
C ALA A 8 9.64 -5.31 19.95
N PHE A 9 9.60 -5.15 18.63
CA PHE A 9 9.27 -3.91 17.93
C PHE A 9 7.94 -3.94 17.13
N GLY A 10 7.13 -5.00 17.32
CA GLY A 10 5.84 -5.13 16.63
C GLY A 10 5.94 -5.84 15.28
N PHE A 11 4.85 -5.77 14.50
CA PHE A 11 4.74 -6.46 13.22
C PHE A 11 5.53 -5.72 12.12
N PRO A 12 6.59 -6.29 11.54
CA PRO A 12 7.55 -5.56 10.72
C PRO A 12 7.10 -5.34 9.28
N ILE A 13 5.81 -5.47 8.97
CA ILE A 13 5.26 -5.26 7.63
C ILE A 13 4.66 -3.85 7.53
N PRO A 14 5.31 -2.92 6.81
CA PRO A 14 4.76 -1.61 6.58
C PRO A 14 3.39 -1.68 5.90
N ASN A 15 2.40 -0.94 6.43
CA ASN A 15 1.03 -0.97 5.91
C ASN A 15 0.42 -2.39 5.85
N GLY A 16 0.78 -3.26 6.77
CA GLY A 16 0.22 -4.61 6.93
C GLY A 16 -1.23 -4.62 7.44
N ALA A 17 -1.77 -3.47 7.84
CA ALA A 17 -3.16 -3.32 8.25
C ALA A 17 -3.72 -1.95 7.84
N ILE A 18 -5.02 -1.93 7.51
CA ILE A 18 -5.80 -0.71 7.27
C ILE A 18 -7.19 -0.84 7.93
N ILE A 19 -7.78 0.29 8.30
CA ILE A 19 -9.14 0.34 8.84
C ILE A 19 -9.98 1.20 7.90
N LEU A 20 -11.13 0.66 7.48
CA LEU A 20 -12.04 1.31 6.55
C LEU A 20 -13.45 1.37 7.16
N PRO A 21 -14.13 2.54 7.11
CA PRO A 21 -15.55 2.60 7.44
C PRO A 21 -16.36 1.63 6.59
N ASP A 22 -17.32 0.95 7.21
CA ASP A 22 -18.28 0.10 6.48
C ASP A 22 -19.15 0.96 5.57
N PRO A 23 -19.18 0.72 4.26
CA PRO A 23 -20.05 1.45 3.33
C PRO A 23 -21.55 1.31 3.60
N GLY A 24 -21.95 0.25 4.30
CA GLY A 24 -23.36 -0.05 4.63
C GLY A 24 -23.81 0.49 5.99
N ASP A 25 -22.86 0.63 6.94
CA ASP A 25 -23.16 1.06 8.31
C ASP A 25 -21.96 1.80 8.92
N LEU A 26 -22.01 3.11 8.97
CA LEU A 26 -20.93 3.96 9.49
C LEU A 26 -20.64 3.76 10.99
N SER A 27 -21.49 3.04 11.73
CA SER A 27 -21.17 2.60 13.10
C SER A 27 -20.23 1.40 13.15
N GLN A 28 -19.85 0.87 11.99
CA GLN A 28 -18.99 -0.29 11.84
C GLN A 28 -17.75 0.05 11.01
N SER A 29 -16.71 -0.75 11.16
CA SER A 29 -15.50 -0.68 10.35
C SER A 29 -14.99 -2.07 10.00
N TYR A 30 -14.38 -2.15 8.82
CA TYR A 30 -13.55 -3.29 8.44
C TYR A 30 -12.10 -3.02 8.87
N VAL A 31 -11.50 -4.00 9.52
CA VAL A 31 -10.06 -4.05 9.78
C VAL A 31 -9.48 -5.08 8.80
N ILE A 32 -8.68 -4.62 7.88
CA ILE A 32 -8.01 -5.46 6.88
C ILE A 32 -6.56 -5.62 7.33
N TYR A 33 -6.07 -6.85 7.41
CA TYR A 33 -4.72 -7.15 7.86
C TYR A 33 -4.15 -8.37 7.16
N CYS A 34 -2.84 -8.48 7.12
CA CYS A 34 -2.18 -9.59 6.46
C CYS A 34 -1.92 -10.75 7.42
N PHE A 35 -1.92 -11.96 6.86
CA PHE A 35 -1.29 -13.12 7.44
C PHE A 35 0.04 -13.34 6.72
N ALA A 36 1.13 -13.25 7.47
CA ALA A 36 2.47 -13.44 6.96
C ALA A 36 3.16 -14.60 7.70
N GLU A 37 3.98 -15.34 6.97
CA GLU A 37 4.89 -16.32 7.54
C GLU A 37 6.32 -15.80 7.41
N ASP A 38 7.12 -16.07 8.45
CA ASP A 38 8.55 -15.81 8.44
C ASP A 38 9.26 -16.90 7.63
N ASP A 39 9.93 -16.54 6.56
CA ASP A 39 10.86 -17.44 5.91
C ASP A 39 12.25 -17.28 6.57
N VAL A 40 12.47 -18.04 7.63
CA VAL A 40 13.71 -18.05 8.43
C VAL A 40 14.95 -18.28 7.57
N ARG A 41 14.80 -18.87 6.36
CA ARG A 41 15.95 -19.17 5.48
C ARG A 41 16.50 -17.96 4.76
N VAL A 42 15.65 -16.95 4.54
CA VAL A 42 16.01 -15.77 3.75
C VAL A 42 15.82 -14.47 4.51
N GLY A 43 15.36 -14.52 5.77
CA GLY A 43 15.12 -13.31 6.58
C GLY A 43 14.06 -12.39 5.99
N THR A 44 13.11 -12.94 5.25
CA THR A 44 12.02 -12.19 4.60
C THR A 44 10.67 -12.68 5.08
N PHE A 45 9.71 -11.76 5.13
CA PHE A 45 8.32 -12.10 5.40
C PHE A 45 7.57 -12.26 4.09
N THR A 46 6.79 -13.32 3.98
CA THR A 46 5.87 -13.51 2.84
C THR A 46 4.44 -13.39 3.33
N VAL A 47 3.68 -12.50 2.69
CA VAL A 47 2.25 -12.36 2.95
C VAL A 47 1.50 -13.35 2.07
N PHE A 48 0.85 -14.35 2.69
CA PHE A 48 0.11 -15.39 1.97
C PHE A 48 -1.39 -15.12 1.89
N LYS A 49 -1.92 -14.30 2.77
CA LYS A 49 -3.36 -14.02 2.83
C LYS A 49 -3.63 -12.61 3.34
N TRP A 50 -4.70 -12.05 2.83
CA TRP A 50 -5.36 -10.92 3.46
C TRP A 50 -6.56 -11.44 4.26
N LEU A 51 -6.68 -10.91 5.47
CA LEU A 51 -7.74 -11.26 6.40
C LEU A 51 -8.56 -10.01 6.70
N SER A 52 -9.84 -10.22 6.97
CA SER A 52 -10.72 -9.17 7.43
C SER A 52 -11.30 -9.50 8.80
N ALA A 53 -11.46 -8.43 9.59
CA ALA A 53 -12.31 -8.41 10.76
C ALA A 53 -13.33 -7.28 10.61
N LYS A 54 -14.44 -7.38 11.31
CA LYS A 54 -15.46 -6.34 11.36
C LYS A 54 -15.76 -5.99 12.80
N ILE A 55 -15.76 -4.70 13.10
CA ILE A 55 -16.00 -4.17 14.43
C ILE A 55 -17.17 -3.18 14.40
N LYS A 56 -17.92 -3.10 15.48
CA LYS A 56 -18.96 -2.11 15.71
C LYS A 56 -18.52 -1.16 16.80
N HIS A 57 -18.57 0.12 16.52
CA HIS A 57 -18.20 1.18 17.46
C HIS A 57 -19.39 1.57 18.33
N HIS A 58 -19.13 1.90 19.59
CA HIS A 58 -20.07 2.45 20.54
C HIS A 58 -19.72 3.88 20.91
N LYS A 59 -20.70 4.61 21.46
CA LYS A 59 -20.54 6.03 21.83
C LYS A 59 -19.58 6.28 23.01
N ASP A 60 -19.28 5.25 23.77
CA ASP A 60 -18.38 5.25 24.93
C ASP A 60 -16.94 4.86 24.58
N ASP A 61 -16.58 4.93 23.28
CA ASP A 61 -15.28 4.55 22.73
C ASP A 61 -14.93 3.05 22.89
N THR A 62 -15.93 2.21 23.20
CA THR A 62 -15.79 0.76 23.14
C THR A 62 -16.18 0.21 21.77
N PHE A 63 -15.86 -1.07 21.52
CA PHE A 63 -16.27 -1.74 20.29
C PHE A 63 -16.61 -3.21 20.54
N ASP A 64 -17.54 -3.73 19.73
CA ASP A 64 -17.82 -5.16 19.62
C ASP A 64 -17.11 -5.74 18.41
N LEU A 65 -16.51 -6.92 18.59
CA LEU A 65 -15.99 -7.72 17.48
C LEU A 65 -17.15 -8.52 16.86
N ILE A 66 -17.50 -8.21 15.59
CA ILE A 66 -18.56 -8.93 14.87
C ILE A 66 -18.02 -10.25 14.34
N TYR A 67 -16.86 -10.19 13.64
CA TYR A 67 -16.11 -11.36 13.21
C TYR A 67 -14.62 -11.00 13.01
N LYS A 68 -13.77 -12.02 12.87
CA LYS A 68 -12.35 -11.88 12.57
C LYS A 68 -11.83 -13.06 11.73
N ASP A 69 -10.62 -12.89 11.22
CA ASP A 69 -9.85 -13.93 10.55
C ASP A 69 -10.55 -14.50 9.29
N ILE A 70 -11.39 -13.71 8.62
CA ILE A 70 -12.03 -14.12 7.38
C ILE A 70 -11.11 -13.78 6.20
N PRO A 71 -10.58 -14.81 5.48
CA PRO A 71 -9.71 -14.58 4.35
C PRO A 71 -10.49 -14.02 3.14
N PHE A 72 -9.81 -13.24 2.31
CA PHE A 72 -10.33 -12.75 1.04
C PHE A 72 -9.19 -12.57 0.03
N GLY A 73 -9.57 -12.43 -1.27
CA GLY A 73 -8.65 -12.28 -2.39
C GLY A 73 -8.17 -13.61 -2.95
N ALA A 74 -7.15 -13.55 -3.82
CA ALA A 74 -6.62 -14.72 -4.50
C ALA A 74 -5.98 -15.72 -3.53
N GLU A 75 -6.16 -17.01 -3.84
CA GLU A 75 -5.54 -18.11 -3.10
C GLU A 75 -4.25 -18.58 -3.79
N ASN A 76 -3.33 -19.16 -3.00
CA ASN A 76 -2.07 -19.72 -3.48
C ASN A 76 -1.16 -18.73 -4.19
N VAL A 77 -1.20 -17.47 -3.78
CA VAL A 77 -0.32 -16.40 -4.26
C VAL A 77 0.46 -15.79 -3.11
N GLU A 78 1.62 -15.27 -3.40
CA GLU A 78 2.40 -14.46 -2.46
C GLU A 78 2.11 -12.99 -2.73
N PHE A 79 1.58 -12.31 -1.73
CA PHE A 79 1.36 -10.88 -1.85
C PHE A 79 2.62 -10.10 -1.52
N GLN A 80 2.83 -9.05 -2.28
CA GLN A 80 3.76 -8.02 -1.93
C GLN A 80 3.02 -6.95 -1.13
N TYR A 81 3.49 -6.67 0.08
CA TYR A 81 2.94 -5.57 0.85
C TYR A 81 3.42 -4.23 0.27
N PRO A 82 2.68 -3.14 0.38
CA PRO A 82 1.54 -2.89 1.28
C PRO A 82 0.18 -3.13 0.62
N ILE A 83 -0.89 -3.28 1.45
CA ILE A 83 -2.26 -3.11 0.97
C ILE A 83 -2.62 -1.62 1.00
N LYS A 84 -3.35 -1.16 -0.01
CA LYS A 84 -3.87 0.21 -0.09
C LYS A 84 -5.34 0.23 -0.47
N ALA A 85 -6.02 1.26 0.02
CA ALA A 85 -7.42 1.48 -0.33
C ALA A 85 -7.66 2.92 -0.75
N VAL A 86 -8.51 3.09 -1.76
CA VAL A 86 -8.99 4.39 -2.22
C VAL A 86 -10.52 4.39 -2.25
N ARG A 87 -11.11 5.53 -1.98
CA ARG A 87 -12.56 5.68 -2.07
C ARG A 87 -13.02 5.61 -3.53
N HIS A 88 -13.98 4.72 -3.81
CA HIS A 88 -14.66 4.63 -5.09
C HIS A 88 -15.27 5.98 -5.50
N ALA A 89 -15.42 6.24 -6.80
CA ALA A 89 -15.97 7.51 -7.31
C ALA A 89 -17.39 7.83 -6.83
N ASN A 90 -18.17 6.80 -6.38
CA ASN A 90 -19.48 7.02 -5.77
C ASN A 90 -19.42 7.64 -4.36
N GLY A 91 -18.23 7.86 -3.79
CA GLY A 91 -17.99 8.49 -2.50
C GLY A 91 -18.31 7.62 -1.28
N ARG A 92 -18.79 6.38 -1.47
CA ARG A 92 -19.20 5.47 -0.39
C ARG A 92 -18.31 4.25 -0.28
N ASP A 93 -18.09 3.52 -1.39
CA ASP A 93 -17.40 2.25 -1.45
C ASP A 93 -15.87 2.43 -1.51
N TRP A 94 -15.12 1.33 -1.42
CA TRP A 94 -13.66 1.35 -1.43
C TRP A 94 -13.09 0.34 -2.42
N TRP A 95 -12.07 0.76 -3.17
CA TRP A 95 -11.18 -0.12 -3.90
C TRP A 95 -9.97 -0.46 -3.05
N LEU A 96 -9.61 -1.76 -2.98
CA LEU A 96 -8.42 -2.25 -2.31
C LEU A 96 -7.46 -2.85 -3.34
N TYR A 97 -6.18 -2.54 -3.18
CA TYR A 97 -5.09 -2.98 -4.05
C TYR A 97 -4.08 -3.79 -3.26
N SER A 98 -3.77 -5.00 -3.73
CA SER A 98 -2.73 -5.88 -3.19
C SER A 98 -1.91 -6.44 -4.33
N PHE A 99 -0.64 -6.05 -4.42
CA PHE A 99 0.23 -6.51 -5.50
C PHE A 99 0.70 -7.94 -5.25
N ILE A 100 0.80 -8.72 -6.32
CA ILE A 100 1.27 -10.11 -6.29
C ILE A 100 2.78 -10.11 -6.55
N ARG A 101 3.51 -10.78 -5.68
CA ARG A 101 4.97 -10.86 -5.74
C ARG A 101 5.44 -11.55 -7.02
N ASN A 102 6.49 -11.01 -7.66
CA ASN A 102 7.09 -11.55 -8.89
C ASN A 102 6.11 -11.72 -10.07
N THR A 103 5.10 -10.90 -10.15
CA THR A 103 4.13 -10.92 -11.26
C THR A 103 3.89 -9.51 -11.80
N GLU A 104 3.13 -9.45 -12.88
CA GLU A 104 2.61 -8.21 -13.45
C GLU A 104 1.19 -7.92 -12.97
N SER A 105 0.79 -8.45 -11.81
CA SER A 105 -0.61 -8.42 -11.41
C SER A 105 -0.80 -7.86 -9.99
N TYR A 106 -1.94 -7.23 -9.80
CA TYR A 106 -2.46 -6.92 -8.48
C TYR A 106 -3.86 -7.51 -8.30
N GLN A 107 -4.17 -7.88 -7.07
CA GLN A 107 -5.51 -8.24 -6.66
C GLN A 107 -6.33 -6.98 -6.49
N LEU A 108 -7.46 -6.89 -7.18
CA LEU A 108 -8.45 -5.83 -7.00
C LEU A 108 -9.62 -6.36 -6.17
N THR A 109 -9.97 -5.65 -5.11
CA THR A 109 -11.13 -5.99 -4.26
C THR A 109 -12.00 -4.75 -4.07
N LEU A 110 -13.32 -4.91 -4.22
CA LEU A 110 -14.30 -3.88 -3.90
C LEU A 110 -14.88 -4.17 -2.51
N LEU A 111 -14.87 -3.16 -1.66
CA LEU A 111 -15.65 -3.14 -0.43
C LEU A 111 -16.88 -2.24 -0.63
N ASP A 112 -18.06 -2.82 -0.60
CA ASP A 112 -19.35 -2.14 -0.72
C ASP A 112 -20.27 -2.49 0.48
N PRO A 113 -21.52 -2.00 0.54
CA PRO A 113 -22.44 -2.31 1.65
C PRO A 113 -22.75 -3.79 1.86
N THR A 114 -22.48 -4.64 0.90
CA THR A 114 -22.69 -6.09 0.99
C THR A 114 -21.43 -6.86 1.40
N GLY A 115 -20.28 -6.18 1.44
CA GLY A 115 -19.02 -6.75 1.93
C GLY A 115 -17.84 -6.61 0.96
N LEU A 116 -16.86 -7.51 1.12
CA LEU A 116 -15.67 -7.59 0.28
C LEU A 116 -15.96 -8.48 -0.94
N HIS A 117 -15.70 -7.95 -2.12
CA HIS A 117 -15.91 -8.63 -3.41
C HIS A 117 -14.60 -8.72 -4.18
N ASP A 118 -14.13 -9.92 -4.41
CA ASP A 118 -13.01 -10.19 -5.29
C ASP A 118 -13.36 -9.81 -6.74
N LYS A 119 -12.55 -8.94 -7.34
CA LYS A 119 -12.64 -8.56 -8.76
C LYS A 119 -11.59 -9.25 -9.62
N GLY A 120 -10.79 -10.12 -9.00
CA GLY A 120 -9.74 -10.89 -9.66
C GLY A 120 -8.40 -10.19 -9.76
N LEU A 121 -7.51 -10.81 -10.51
CA LEU A 121 -6.18 -10.29 -10.79
C LEU A 121 -6.21 -9.39 -12.02
N VAL A 122 -5.63 -8.21 -11.88
CA VAL A 122 -5.54 -7.20 -12.94
C VAL A 122 -4.07 -6.95 -13.26
N ASN A 123 -3.73 -6.87 -14.56
CA ASN A 123 -2.39 -6.52 -15.02
C ASN A 123 -2.35 -5.02 -15.36
N PRO A 124 -1.54 -4.21 -14.66
CA PRO A 124 -1.37 -2.78 -14.96
C PRO A 124 -0.43 -2.51 -16.15
N GLY A 125 0.03 -3.55 -16.86
CA GLY A 125 0.96 -3.41 -17.99
C GLY A 125 2.43 -3.27 -17.60
N LEU A 126 2.78 -3.61 -16.36
CA LEU A 126 4.13 -3.45 -15.84
C LEU A 126 4.50 -4.60 -14.90
N HIS A 127 5.72 -5.13 -15.07
CA HIS A 127 6.30 -6.05 -14.10
C HIS A 127 6.74 -5.31 -12.84
N ILE A 128 6.17 -5.69 -11.69
CA ILE A 128 6.55 -5.16 -10.39
C ILE A 128 7.60 -6.10 -9.78
N PRO A 129 8.83 -5.62 -9.58
CA PRO A 129 9.92 -6.46 -9.13
C PRO A 129 9.68 -6.93 -7.69
N ASN A 130 10.36 -8.05 -7.36
CA ASN A 130 10.37 -8.54 -5.99
C ASN A 130 11.14 -7.58 -5.08
N GLY A 131 10.55 -7.19 -3.98
CA GLY A 131 11.17 -6.31 -3.00
C GLY A 131 10.21 -5.96 -1.86
N ALA A 132 10.76 -5.30 -0.87
CA ALA A 132 9.96 -4.71 0.19
C ALA A 132 9.55 -3.30 -0.26
N GLY A 133 8.31 -2.93 -0.05
CA GLY A 133 7.79 -1.68 -0.59
C GLY A 133 6.95 -0.86 0.37
N LEU A 134 6.92 0.44 0.09
CA LEU A 134 5.96 1.37 0.65
C LEU A 134 5.06 1.87 -0.47
N ALA A 135 3.83 2.17 -0.15
CA ALA A 135 2.92 2.78 -1.10
C ALA A 135 2.15 3.93 -0.45
N THR A 136 1.75 4.88 -1.26
CA THR A 136 0.86 5.96 -0.84
C THR A 136 -0.13 6.27 -1.94
N ILE A 137 -1.35 6.63 -1.55
CA ILE A 137 -2.37 7.13 -2.45
C ILE A 137 -2.47 8.65 -2.24
N SER A 138 -2.65 9.38 -3.32
CA SER A 138 -2.82 10.82 -3.29
C SER A 138 -4.11 11.24 -2.57
N PRO A 139 -4.19 12.43 -1.97
CA PRO A 139 -5.32 12.86 -1.14
C PRO A 139 -6.69 12.80 -1.82
N GLN A 140 -6.76 13.07 -3.12
CA GLN A 140 -8.00 12.99 -3.90
C GLN A 140 -8.23 11.60 -4.51
N GLY A 141 -7.23 10.70 -4.40
CA GLY A 141 -7.31 9.34 -4.88
C GLY A 141 -7.08 9.19 -6.39
N ASN A 142 -6.39 10.14 -7.02
CA ASN A 142 -6.10 10.09 -8.45
C ASN A 142 -4.83 9.30 -8.77
N TYR A 143 -3.88 9.21 -7.82
CA TYR A 143 -2.57 8.59 -8.00
C TYR A 143 -2.25 7.57 -6.94
N LEU A 144 -1.55 6.51 -7.35
CA LEU A 144 -0.86 5.58 -6.47
C LEU A 144 0.63 5.64 -6.77
N ALA A 145 1.45 5.89 -5.74
CA ALA A 145 2.90 5.75 -5.81
C ALA A 145 3.34 4.54 -5.00
N ILE A 146 4.19 3.69 -5.59
CA ILE A 146 4.74 2.50 -4.94
C ILE A 146 6.26 2.53 -5.10
N GLY A 147 6.98 2.42 -4.00
CA GLY A 147 8.43 2.28 -4.02
C GLY A 147 8.85 0.90 -3.53
N PHE A 148 9.76 0.27 -4.26
CA PHE A 148 10.33 -1.04 -3.94
C PHE A 148 11.84 -0.93 -3.76
N ALA A 149 12.34 -1.41 -2.62
CA ALA A 149 13.75 -1.70 -2.44
C ALA A 149 14.01 -3.11 -2.98
N ILE A 150 14.89 -3.23 -3.96
CA ILE A 150 15.31 -4.52 -4.50
C ILE A 150 16.49 -5.02 -3.66
N TRP A 151 16.35 -6.21 -3.08
CA TRP A 151 17.43 -6.82 -2.29
C TRP A 151 18.69 -7.03 -3.11
N GLY A 152 19.80 -6.50 -2.64
CA GLY A 152 21.12 -6.61 -3.30
C GLY A 152 21.39 -5.55 -4.34
N ASN A 153 20.52 -4.57 -4.49
CA ASN A 153 20.72 -3.39 -5.30
C ASN A 153 20.53 -2.14 -4.44
N ASP A 154 21.40 -1.17 -4.56
CA ASP A 154 21.32 0.09 -3.79
C ASP A 154 20.24 1.03 -4.36
N ASP A 155 19.52 0.59 -5.39
CA ASP A 155 18.49 1.38 -6.06
C ASP A 155 17.09 1.01 -5.58
N GLN A 156 16.32 2.02 -5.32
CA GLN A 156 14.89 1.91 -5.11
C GLN A 156 14.14 2.33 -6.36
N HIS A 157 13.21 1.50 -6.79
CA HIS A 157 12.34 1.81 -7.90
C HIS A 157 11.01 2.37 -7.40
N VAL A 158 10.60 3.48 -7.98
CA VAL A 158 9.31 4.13 -7.69
C VAL A 158 8.46 4.06 -8.94
N PHE A 159 7.24 3.55 -8.79
CA PHE A 159 6.26 3.42 -9.86
C PHE A 159 5.04 4.28 -9.54
N PHE A 160 4.50 4.92 -10.57
CA PHE A 160 3.30 5.75 -10.49
C PHE A 160 2.20 5.18 -11.35
N PHE A 161 0.99 5.23 -10.81
CA PHE A 161 -0.22 4.80 -11.51
C PHE A 161 -1.29 5.87 -11.38
N ASP A 162 -1.98 6.14 -12.48
CA ASP A 162 -3.26 6.81 -12.45
C ASP A 162 -4.33 5.83 -11.95
N ILE A 163 -5.27 6.32 -11.14
CA ILE A 163 -6.35 5.51 -10.58
C ILE A 163 -7.67 5.92 -11.23
N ASP A 164 -8.32 5.01 -11.95
CA ASP A 164 -9.72 5.17 -12.30
C ASP A 164 -10.60 4.74 -11.12
N ARG A 165 -11.09 5.69 -10.36
CA ARG A 165 -11.93 5.45 -9.18
C ARG A 165 -13.31 4.89 -9.50
N CYS A 166 -13.76 4.89 -10.76
CA CYS A 166 -15.03 4.26 -11.17
C CYS A 166 -14.87 2.75 -11.31
N SER A 167 -13.79 2.30 -11.94
CA SER A 167 -13.53 0.88 -12.20
C SER A 167 -12.55 0.22 -11.23
N GLY A 168 -11.75 1.02 -10.51
CA GLY A 168 -10.63 0.56 -9.70
C GLY A 168 -9.38 0.25 -10.52
N ALA A 169 -9.37 0.48 -11.82
CA ALA A 169 -8.24 0.18 -12.67
C ALA A 169 -7.05 1.11 -12.39
N LEU A 170 -5.84 0.51 -12.40
CA LEU A 170 -4.58 1.23 -12.38
C LEU A 170 -4.02 1.30 -13.79
N ALA A 171 -3.61 2.49 -14.23
CA ALA A 171 -2.86 2.69 -15.46
C ALA A 171 -1.46 3.18 -15.13
N PHE A 172 -0.42 2.47 -15.64
CA PHE A 172 0.96 2.91 -15.46
C PHE A 172 1.17 4.30 -16.03
N LYS A 173 1.75 5.19 -15.23
CA LYS A 173 2.01 6.59 -15.58
C LYS A 173 3.48 6.82 -15.85
N ASP A 174 4.34 6.49 -14.89
CA ASP A 174 5.79 6.75 -14.95
C ASP A 174 6.53 5.92 -13.91
N SER A 175 7.87 5.86 -14.02
CA SER A 175 8.75 5.25 -13.01
C SER A 175 10.12 5.88 -13.03
N PHE A 176 10.78 5.89 -11.88
CA PHE A 176 12.18 6.29 -11.76
C PHE A 176 12.89 5.51 -10.66
N SER A 177 14.23 5.56 -10.67
CA SER A 177 15.05 4.98 -9.62
C SER A 177 15.64 6.07 -8.74
N LEU A 178 15.68 5.78 -7.44
CA LEU A 178 16.40 6.57 -6.45
C LEU A 178 17.55 5.72 -5.92
N ALA A 179 18.77 6.27 -5.96
CA ALA A 179 19.93 5.67 -5.29
C ALA A 179 19.79 5.88 -3.78
N THR A 180 19.10 4.98 -3.11
CA THR A 180 18.91 5.00 -1.65
C THR A 180 18.89 3.57 -1.14
N GLN A 181 19.57 3.31 -0.03
CA GLN A 181 19.72 1.94 0.49
C GLN A 181 18.54 1.46 1.34
N LEU A 182 17.61 2.31 1.77
CA LEU A 182 16.50 1.95 2.65
C LEU A 182 15.16 2.58 2.23
N TRP A 183 14.13 2.21 2.93
CA TRP A 183 12.70 2.48 2.78
C TRP A 183 12.37 3.99 2.82
N PRO A 184 12.13 4.68 1.71
CA PRO A 184 11.75 6.07 1.77
C PRO A 184 10.32 6.23 2.24
N GLY A 185 10.07 7.29 2.95
CA GLY A 185 8.72 7.80 3.13
C GLY A 185 8.21 8.47 1.85
N PHE A 186 6.92 8.28 1.54
CA PHE A 186 6.25 8.96 0.44
C PHE A 186 5.07 9.79 0.95
N GLY A 187 4.89 10.96 0.40
CA GLY A 187 3.73 11.80 0.67
C GLY A 187 3.41 12.73 -0.49
N PHE A 188 2.15 12.79 -0.91
CA PHE A 188 1.69 13.78 -1.88
C PHE A 188 1.36 15.10 -1.20
N SER A 189 1.54 16.20 -1.94
CA SER A 189 0.95 17.49 -1.56
C SER A 189 -0.59 17.39 -1.58
N ALA A 190 -1.25 18.28 -0.83
CA ALA A 190 -2.73 18.34 -0.80
C ALA A 190 -3.35 18.60 -2.18
N SER A 191 -2.64 19.29 -3.07
CA SER A 191 -3.05 19.54 -4.46
C SER A 191 -2.75 18.38 -5.40
N GLU A 192 -2.05 17.32 -4.93
CA GLU A 192 -1.53 16.20 -5.71
C GLU A 192 -0.49 16.58 -6.78
N LYS A 193 -0.13 17.86 -6.88
CA LYS A 193 0.84 18.33 -7.86
C LYS A 193 2.26 17.82 -7.55
N PHE A 194 2.60 17.65 -6.28
CA PHE A 194 3.93 17.23 -5.88
C PHE A 194 3.90 15.94 -5.08
N LEU A 195 4.88 15.09 -5.36
CA LEU A 195 5.26 13.99 -4.48
C LEU A 195 6.53 14.38 -3.73
N TYR A 196 6.56 14.05 -2.45
CA TYR A 196 7.75 14.15 -1.60
C TYR A 196 8.23 12.76 -1.22
N THR A 197 9.54 12.56 -1.24
CA THR A 197 10.16 11.34 -0.73
C THR A 197 11.36 11.68 0.13
N SER A 198 11.45 11.04 1.29
CA SER A 198 12.66 11.09 2.11
C SER A 198 13.64 10.02 1.63
N SER A 199 14.94 10.29 1.73
CA SER A 199 15.99 9.31 1.49
C SER A 199 16.78 9.05 2.78
N GLU A 200 17.48 7.93 2.79
CA GLU A 200 18.32 7.51 3.92
C GLU A 200 19.42 8.51 4.29
N TYR A 201 19.87 9.31 3.32
CA TYR A 201 20.93 10.29 3.49
C TYR A 201 20.42 11.66 3.92
N ASN A 202 19.33 11.70 4.68
CA ASN A 202 18.78 12.93 5.26
C ASN A 202 18.22 13.92 4.24
N TYR A 203 17.92 13.49 3.02
CA TYR A 203 17.39 14.36 1.98
C TYR A 203 15.86 14.22 1.85
N LEU A 204 15.22 15.36 1.63
CA LEU A 204 13.81 15.43 1.23
C LEU A 204 13.76 15.94 -0.22
N TRP A 205 13.25 15.09 -1.09
CA TRP A 205 13.10 15.36 -2.50
C TRP A 205 11.65 15.66 -2.84
N GLN A 206 11.45 16.58 -3.80
CA GLN A 206 10.16 16.90 -4.40
C GLN A 206 10.19 16.52 -5.89
N PHE A 207 9.07 15.98 -6.38
CA PHE A 207 8.84 15.64 -7.77
C PHE A 207 7.55 16.29 -8.24
N ASP A 208 7.53 16.84 -9.47
CA ASP A 208 6.34 17.44 -10.08
C ASP A 208 5.57 16.33 -10.83
N MET A 209 4.35 16.02 -10.39
CA MET A 209 3.51 14.97 -10.96
C MET A 209 2.91 15.34 -12.33
N ASP A 210 2.98 16.62 -12.72
CA ASP A 210 2.56 17.13 -14.03
C ASP A 210 3.71 17.18 -15.04
N ALA A 211 4.95 16.85 -14.63
CA ALA A 211 6.10 16.82 -15.51
C ALA A 211 6.01 15.67 -16.54
N ASN A 212 6.53 15.89 -17.75
CA ASN A 212 6.63 14.84 -18.77
C ASN A 212 7.57 13.68 -18.36
N ASP A 213 8.54 13.97 -17.53
CA ASP A 213 9.46 13.03 -16.88
C ASP A 213 9.47 13.41 -15.40
N ILE A 214 8.72 12.63 -14.60
CA ILE A 214 8.57 12.89 -13.16
C ILE A 214 9.92 12.74 -12.47
N GLY A 215 10.72 11.72 -12.81
CA GLY A 215 12.03 11.48 -12.22
C GLY A 215 13.02 12.63 -12.46
N ALA A 216 13.02 13.20 -13.67
CA ALA A 216 13.87 14.34 -14.02
C ALA A 216 13.44 15.66 -13.36
N SER A 217 12.20 15.77 -12.90
CA SER A 217 11.66 16.96 -12.22
C SER A 217 12.17 17.11 -10.77
N ARG A 218 13.02 16.21 -10.31
CA ARG A 218 13.52 16.12 -8.93
C ARG A 218 14.18 17.41 -8.46
N VAL A 219 13.73 17.92 -7.31
CA VAL A 219 14.29 19.09 -6.60
C VAL A 219 14.59 18.71 -5.16
N LEU A 220 15.79 19.03 -4.67
CA LEU A 220 16.12 18.91 -3.25
C LEU A 220 15.44 20.07 -2.51
N VAL A 221 14.54 19.75 -1.59
CA VAL A 221 13.77 20.76 -0.82
C VAL A 221 14.13 20.77 0.65
N GLY A 222 14.87 19.80 1.13
CA GLY A 222 15.35 19.74 2.51
C GLY A 222 16.52 18.78 2.67
N GLU A 223 17.40 19.14 3.59
CA GLU A 223 18.49 18.32 4.08
C GLU A 223 18.45 18.34 5.60
N TYR A 224 18.48 17.14 6.21
CA TYR A 224 18.58 17.02 7.66
C TYR A 224 20.06 17.11 8.05
N ASP A 225 20.42 18.14 8.77
CA ASP A 225 21.80 18.46 9.19
C ASP A 225 22.19 17.87 10.55
N GLY A 226 21.27 17.10 11.14
CA GLY A 226 21.47 16.45 12.43
C GLY A 226 21.31 17.41 13.62
N PHE A 227 20.74 16.91 14.71
CA PHE A 227 20.77 17.53 16.03
C PHE A 227 21.71 16.77 16.94
#